data_b3221df49342b64a38cc45afe6a10dd7
#
_entry.id   b3221df49342b64a38cc45afe6a10dd7
#
_cell.length_a   1.000
_cell.length_b   1.000
_cell.length_c   1.000
_cell.angle_alpha   90.00
_cell.angle_beta   90.00
_cell.angle_gamma   90.00
#
_symmetry.space_group_name_H-M   'P 1'
#
loop_
_entity.id
_entity.type
_entity.pdbx_description
1 polymer ?
#
loop_
_entity_poly.entity_id
_entity_poly.type
_entity_poly.pdbx_seq_one_letter_code
_entity_poly.pdbx_strand_id
1 'polypeptide(L)'
;SGKNITFVLVSCLWEFNNEKRRSMKEEGDVFKKFRDSFSRMEGHFHILEQRVPVELQMEYFKYSENVRKENRPPRPLSEDECETLYNTLLTEETTDKTEKRYLLSQLATSKSVRAYRLLEEYTQHPDPEVTDWAYMALMESRISLESDFSDEKQIYISTGLGGKGEKLRFYVLMTSKGKKPFQEYQRQTIEREFAYYLPKTDCEIERLTIGEQYVELVFLIPVRTDIKATLDRVINDCLLYTSPSPRD
;
A
#
# COMPACT_ATOMS: atom_id res chain seq x y z
N SER A 1 4.28 28.86 2.25
CA SER A 1 4.58 28.02 1.08
C SER A 1 4.17 26.59 1.44
N GLY A 2 2.94 26.20 1.05
CA GLY A 2 2.42 24.87 1.35
C GLY A 2 3.18 23.85 0.49
N LYS A 3 4.02 23.00 1.13
CA LYS A 3 4.62 21.85 0.47
C LYS A 3 3.49 20.88 0.15
N ASN A 4 3.29 20.56 -1.13
CA ASN A 4 2.21 19.69 -1.58
C ASN A 4 2.56 18.24 -1.28
N ILE A 5 1.85 17.63 -0.33
CA ILE A 5 1.83 16.19 -0.14
C ILE A 5 0.80 15.64 -1.14
N THR A 6 1.22 14.69 -1.96
CA THR A 6 0.33 14.03 -2.91
C THR A 6 -0.06 12.66 -2.38
N PHE A 7 -1.35 12.40 -2.25
CA PHE A 7 -1.88 11.10 -1.86
C PHE A 7 -2.35 10.35 -3.10
N VAL A 8 -1.91 9.11 -3.25
CA VAL A 8 -2.33 8.22 -4.33
C VAL A 8 -2.78 6.90 -3.74
N LEU A 9 -4.07 6.65 -3.85
CA LEU A 9 -4.70 5.42 -3.39
C LEU A 9 -5.07 4.56 -4.60
N VAL A 10 -4.66 3.31 -4.57
CA VAL A 10 -4.87 2.34 -5.66
C VAL A 10 -5.68 1.18 -5.12
N SER A 11 -6.89 0.98 -5.64
CA SER A 11 -7.68 -0.23 -5.37
C SER A 11 -7.19 -1.36 -6.27
N CYS A 12 -6.72 -2.46 -5.69
CA CYS A 12 -6.11 -3.58 -6.42
C CYS A 12 -6.74 -4.92 -6.04
N LEU A 13 -7.89 -5.22 -6.67
CA LEU A 13 -8.33 -6.57 -6.92
C LEU A 13 -8.18 -6.80 -8.43
N TRP A 14 -7.21 -7.60 -8.85
CA TRP A 14 -7.01 -7.93 -10.25
C TRP A 14 -7.42 -9.37 -10.55
N GLU A 15 -8.55 -9.54 -11.25
CA GLU A 15 -8.97 -10.79 -11.84
C GLU A 15 -8.44 -10.88 -13.27
N PHE A 16 -7.49 -11.78 -13.51
CA PHE A 16 -7.03 -12.10 -14.86
C PHE A 16 -7.99 -13.14 -15.48
N ASN A 17 -9.09 -12.68 -16.05
CA ASN A 17 -10.02 -13.55 -16.76
C ASN A 17 -9.87 -13.33 -18.29
N ASN A 18 -9.36 -14.34 -18.98
CA ASN A 18 -9.05 -14.29 -20.41
C ASN A 18 -10.30 -14.25 -21.32
N GLU A 19 -11.52 -14.25 -20.74
CA GLU A 19 -12.78 -14.23 -21.50
C GLU A 19 -13.38 -12.83 -21.73
N LYS A 20 -12.94 -11.81 -20.98
CA LYS A 20 -13.47 -10.45 -21.14
C LYS A 20 -12.45 -9.46 -21.73
N ARG A 21 -12.04 -9.66 -22.97
CA ARG A 21 -11.23 -8.67 -23.72
C ARG A 21 -11.86 -7.27 -23.83
N ARG A 22 -13.14 -7.09 -23.53
CA ARG A 22 -13.81 -5.77 -23.52
C ARG A 22 -13.61 -5.00 -22.20
N SER A 23 -13.59 -5.70 -21.05
CA SER A 23 -13.29 -5.11 -19.73
C SER A 23 -11.82 -4.73 -19.60
N MET A 24 -10.92 -5.51 -20.20
CA MET A 24 -9.46 -5.27 -20.18
C MET A 24 -9.01 -3.96 -20.84
N LYS A 25 -9.78 -3.34 -21.72
CA LYS A 25 -9.42 -2.03 -22.29
C LYS A 25 -9.54 -0.91 -21.26
N GLU A 26 -10.54 -0.96 -20.40
CA GLU A 26 -10.75 0.04 -19.34
C GLU A 26 -9.77 -0.17 -18.17
N GLU A 27 -9.54 -1.42 -17.74
CA GLU A 27 -8.58 -1.77 -16.68
C GLU A 27 -7.13 -1.52 -17.13
N GLY A 28 -6.78 -1.88 -18.36
CA GLY A 28 -5.47 -1.58 -18.95
C GLY A 28 -5.21 -0.08 -19.04
N ASP A 29 -6.22 0.73 -19.18
CA ASP A 29 -6.12 2.20 -19.21
C ASP A 29 -5.86 2.78 -17.80
N VAL A 30 -6.40 2.18 -16.74
CA VAL A 30 -6.15 2.56 -15.33
C VAL A 30 -4.70 2.28 -14.95
N PHE A 31 -4.17 1.09 -15.25
CA PHE A 31 -2.77 0.76 -14.99
C PHE A 31 -1.80 1.58 -15.81
N LYS A 32 -2.14 1.88 -17.07
CA LYS A 32 -1.35 2.76 -17.92
C LYS A 32 -1.33 4.18 -17.37
N LYS A 33 -2.48 4.73 -17.00
CA LYS A 33 -2.56 6.05 -16.36
C LYS A 33 -1.81 6.09 -15.03
N PHE A 34 -1.92 5.04 -14.23
CA PHE A 34 -1.17 4.88 -13.00
C PHE A 34 0.34 4.91 -13.28
N ARG A 35 0.85 4.03 -14.13
CA ARG A 35 2.26 4.00 -14.52
C ARG A 35 2.74 5.33 -15.08
N ASP A 36 2.00 5.91 -16.03
CA ASP A 36 2.38 7.16 -16.69
C ASP A 36 2.36 8.36 -15.70
N SER A 37 1.55 8.27 -14.65
CA SER A 37 1.57 9.23 -13.54
C SER A 37 2.82 9.06 -12.66
N PHE A 38 3.21 7.81 -12.34
CA PHE A 38 4.34 7.55 -11.44
C PHE A 38 5.71 7.62 -12.12
N SER A 39 5.82 7.23 -13.39
CA SER A 39 7.09 7.32 -14.13
C SER A 39 7.61 8.75 -14.28
N ARG A 40 6.73 9.75 -14.12
CA ARG A 40 7.04 11.18 -14.21
C ARG A 40 7.09 11.90 -12.86
N MET A 41 6.70 11.21 -11.77
CA MET A 41 6.74 11.81 -10.44
C MET A 41 8.15 11.76 -9.88
N GLU A 42 8.74 12.93 -9.69
CA GLU A 42 9.95 13.11 -8.91
C GLU A 42 9.55 13.39 -7.46
N GLY A 43 10.21 12.72 -6.52
CA GLY A 43 9.96 12.87 -5.09
C GLY A 43 10.24 11.59 -4.30
N HIS A 44 10.11 11.71 -2.99
CA HIS A 44 10.26 10.61 -2.05
C HIS A 44 8.91 9.91 -1.83
N PHE A 45 8.91 8.56 -1.96
CA PHE A 45 7.70 7.76 -1.78
C PHE A 45 7.60 7.22 -0.36
N HIS A 46 6.42 7.40 0.23
CA HIS A 46 6.06 6.83 1.52
C HIS A 46 5.03 5.73 1.31
N ILE A 47 5.33 4.55 1.82
CA ILE A 47 4.48 3.37 1.76
C ILE A 47 4.17 2.94 3.18
N LEU A 48 2.90 2.76 3.50
CA LEU A 48 2.48 2.16 4.75
C LEU A 48 2.77 0.65 4.69
N GLU A 49 3.47 0.13 5.68
CA GLU A 49 3.81 -1.31 5.70
C GLU A 49 2.60 -2.17 6.09
N GLN A 50 1.77 -1.65 6.99
CA GLN A 50 0.59 -2.32 7.49
C GLN A 50 -0.55 -2.30 6.46
N ARG A 51 -1.37 -3.34 6.52
CA ARG A 51 -2.60 -3.40 5.74
C ARG A 51 -3.66 -2.53 6.40
N VAL A 52 -4.03 -1.43 5.75
CA VAL A 52 -5.11 -0.55 6.16
C VAL A 52 -6.06 -0.35 4.98
N PRO A 53 -7.38 -0.60 5.11
CA PRO A 53 -8.33 -0.41 4.02
C PRO A 53 -8.29 1.01 3.45
N VAL A 54 -8.39 1.13 2.12
CA VAL A 54 -8.31 2.43 1.42
C VAL A 54 -9.38 3.40 1.91
N GLU A 55 -10.58 2.91 2.20
CA GLU A 55 -11.70 3.70 2.71
C GLU A 55 -11.36 4.36 4.05
N LEU A 56 -10.72 3.60 4.94
CA LEU A 56 -10.28 4.12 6.24
C LEU A 56 -9.14 5.12 6.09
N GLN A 57 -8.22 4.90 5.14
CA GLN A 57 -7.16 5.87 4.83
C GLN A 57 -7.75 7.19 4.34
N MET A 58 -8.77 7.15 3.47
CA MET A 58 -9.49 8.34 3.00
C MET A 58 -10.22 9.05 4.13
N GLU A 59 -10.89 8.29 5.01
CA GLU A 59 -11.54 8.82 6.22
C GLU A 59 -10.53 9.54 7.12
N TYR A 60 -9.38 8.89 7.36
CA TYR A 60 -8.30 9.45 8.17
C TYR A 60 -7.80 10.79 7.62
N PHE A 61 -7.45 10.86 6.34
CA PHE A 61 -6.91 12.10 5.76
C PHE A 61 -7.90 13.25 5.78
N LYS A 62 -9.18 12.96 5.52
CA LYS A 62 -10.25 13.97 5.64
C LYS A 62 -10.39 14.48 7.06
N TYR A 63 -10.32 13.58 8.03
CA TYR A 63 -10.42 13.91 9.45
C TYR A 63 -9.21 14.73 9.91
N SER A 64 -8.01 14.29 9.62
CA SER A 64 -6.75 14.96 9.93
C SER A 64 -6.69 16.37 9.33
N GLU A 65 -7.20 16.56 8.10
CA GLU A 65 -7.29 17.90 7.50
C GLU A 65 -8.20 18.83 8.32
N ASN A 66 -9.28 18.33 8.88
CA ASN A 66 -10.15 19.12 9.76
C ASN A 66 -9.44 19.48 11.06
N VAL A 67 -8.77 18.53 11.71
CA VAL A 67 -7.95 18.79 12.92
C VAL A 67 -6.88 19.85 12.66
N ARG A 68 -6.22 19.83 11.50
CA ARG A 68 -5.27 20.89 11.11
C ARG A 68 -5.92 22.26 10.93
N LYS A 69 -7.16 22.31 10.45
CA LYS A 69 -7.91 23.58 10.28
C LYS A 69 -8.32 24.18 11.61
N GLU A 70 -8.70 23.35 12.57
CA GLU A 70 -9.06 23.77 13.92
C GLU A 70 -7.86 24.38 14.68
N ASN A 71 -6.67 23.83 14.47
CA ASN A 71 -5.43 24.25 15.11
C ASN A 71 -4.68 25.36 14.33
N ARG A 72 -5.38 26.35 13.78
CA ARG A 72 -4.75 27.49 13.08
C ARG A 72 -4.58 28.72 13.98
N PRO A 73 -3.40 29.37 13.96
CA PRO A 73 -2.22 29.06 13.18
C PRO A 73 -1.52 27.78 13.68
N PRO A 74 -1.01 26.92 12.76
CA PRO A 74 -0.32 25.72 13.16
C PRO A 74 0.96 26.09 13.90
N ARG A 75 1.07 25.69 15.14
CA ARG A 75 2.31 25.72 15.92
C ARG A 75 2.73 24.31 16.28
N PRO A 76 4.03 24.03 16.34
CA PRO A 76 4.48 22.78 16.93
C PRO A 76 4.01 22.69 18.39
N LEU A 77 3.55 21.50 18.80
CA LEU A 77 3.28 21.25 20.21
C LEU A 77 4.60 21.16 20.97
N SER A 78 4.60 21.67 22.20
CA SER A 78 5.71 21.44 23.12
C SER A 78 5.79 19.97 23.53
N GLU A 79 6.92 19.56 24.10
CA GLU A 79 7.08 18.20 24.61
C GLU A 79 6.06 17.88 25.69
N ASP A 80 5.83 18.82 26.62
CA ASP A 80 4.85 18.66 27.72
C ASP A 80 3.40 18.53 27.19
N GLU A 81 3.04 19.27 26.13
CA GLU A 81 1.74 19.15 25.48
C GLU A 81 1.59 17.79 24.80
N CYS A 82 2.63 17.29 24.15
CA CYS A 82 2.63 15.95 23.55
C CYS A 82 2.45 14.87 24.61
N GLU A 83 3.19 14.96 25.72
CA GLU A 83 3.06 14.03 26.85
C GLU A 83 1.67 14.06 27.47
N THR A 84 1.08 15.24 27.61
CA THR A 84 -0.28 15.39 28.15
C THR A 84 -1.30 14.70 27.25
N LEU A 85 -1.23 14.91 25.91
CA LEU A 85 -2.10 14.24 24.94
C LEU A 85 -1.92 12.72 24.97
N TYR A 86 -0.68 12.26 25.04
CA TYR A 86 -0.35 10.84 25.08
C TYR A 86 -0.85 10.17 26.36
N ASN A 87 -0.62 10.78 27.51
CA ASN A 87 -1.12 10.27 28.79
C ASN A 87 -2.64 10.21 28.81
N THR A 88 -3.33 11.23 28.25
CA THR A 88 -4.78 11.21 28.06
C THR A 88 -5.23 10.03 27.19
N LEU A 89 -4.51 9.77 26.07
CA LEU A 89 -4.78 8.64 25.17
C LEU A 89 -4.68 7.28 25.89
N LEU A 90 -3.74 7.14 26.84
CA LEU A 90 -3.52 5.90 27.60
C LEU A 90 -4.42 5.75 28.83
N THR A 91 -5.17 6.79 29.22
CA THR A 91 -6.04 6.75 30.40
C THR A 91 -7.21 5.80 30.16
N GLU A 92 -7.52 4.97 31.16
CA GLU A 92 -8.67 4.04 31.09
C GLU A 92 -10.03 4.77 30.95
N GLU A 93 -10.09 6.04 31.34
CA GLU A 93 -11.27 6.89 31.15
C GLU A 93 -11.52 7.25 29.68
N THR A 94 -10.48 7.28 28.85
CA THR A 94 -10.57 7.54 27.41
C THR A 94 -10.97 6.26 26.68
N THR A 95 -12.24 5.90 26.80
CA THR A 95 -12.80 4.69 26.17
C THR A 95 -13.42 4.95 24.81
N ASP A 96 -13.75 6.22 24.50
CA ASP A 96 -14.40 6.57 23.24
C ASP A 96 -13.43 6.55 22.07
N LYS A 97 -13.74 5.73 21.07
CA LYS A 97 -13.01 5.62 19.82
C LYS A 97 -12.81 6.98 19.12
N THR A 98 -13.80 7.85 19.19
CA THR A 98 -13.75 9.18 18.55
C THR A 98 -12.72 10.06 19.23
N GLU A 99 -12.64 10.03 20.54
CA GLU A 99 -11.67 10.78 21.32
C GLU A 99 -10.24 10.26 21.06
N LYS A 100 -10.04 8.93 21.05
CA LYS A 100 -8.75 8.33 20.72
C LYS A 100 -8.28 8.72 19.31
N ARG A 101 -9.19 8.70 18.33
CA ARG A 101 -8.90 9.15 16.95
C ARG A 101 -8.50 10.63 16.92
N TYR A 102 -9.16 11.46 17.70
CA TYR A 102 -8.84 12.87 17.79
C TYR A 102 -7.44 13.11 18.37
N LEU A 103 -7.12 12.50 19.51
CA LEU A 103 -5.82 12.60 20.16
C LEU A 103 -4.69 12.11 19.28
N LEU A 104 -4.86 10.96 18.62
CA LEU A 104 -3.89 10.44 17.65
C LEU A 104 -3.67 11.40 16.48
N SER A 105 -4.74 12.01 15.95
CA SER A 105 -4.64 12.97 14.86
C SER A 105 -4.01 14.29 15.29
N GLN A 106 -4.23 14.73 16.54
CA GLN A 106 -3.55 15.91 17.10
C GLN A 106 -2.04 15.67 17.21
N LEU A 107 -1.62 14.52 17.73
CA LEU A 107 -0.19 14.16 17.77
C LEU A 107 0.40 14.10 16.36
N ALA A 108 -0.30 13.49 15.40
CA ALA A 108 0.18 13.36 14.02
C ALA A 108 0.40 14.68 13.30
N THR A 109 -0.48 15.66 13.56
CA THR A 109 -0.45 16.96 12.90
C THR A 109 0.43 18.01 13.60
N SER A 110 1.00 17.66 14.75
CA SER A 110 1.73 18.58 15.64
C SER A 110 3.10 19.03 15.13
N LYS A 111 3.67 18.35 14.13
CA LYS A 111 5.05 18.61 13.64
C LYS A 111 6.13 18.50 14.73
N SER A 112 5.90 17.68 15.75
CA SER A 112 6.80 17.48 16.87
C SER A 112 7.51 16.13 16.77
N VAL A 113 8.83 16.13 16.91
CA VAL A 113 9.61 14.88 16.99
C VAL A 113 9.19 14.06 18.21
N ARG A 114 8.84 14.72 19.32
CA ARG A 114 8.33 14.02 20.50
C ARG A 114 7.03 13.32 20.21
N ALA A 115 6.07 13.97 19.55
CA ALA A 115 4.81 13.35 19.14
C ALA A 115 5.03 12.13 18.23
N TYR A 116 5.97 12.22 17.28
CA TYR A 116 6.34 11.08 16.44
C TYR A 116 6.82 9.89 17.28
N ARG A 117 7.70 10.11 18.27
CA ARG A 117 8.19 9.04 19.15
C ARG A 117 7.10 8.41 20.01
N LEU A 118 6.17 9.21 20.50
CA LEU A 118 5.01 8.71 21.25
C LEU A 118 4.06 7.90 20.37
N LEU A 119 3.83 8.30 19.13
CA LEU A 119 3.07 7.52 18.16
C LEU A 119 3.78 6.21 17.77
N GLU A 120 5.11 6.24 17.62
CA GLU A 120 5.91 5.05 17.36
C GLU A 120 5.81 4.05 18.53
N GLU A 121 5.86 4.53 19.77
CA GLU A 121 5.66 3.72 20.97
C GLU A 121 4.24 3.15 21.03
N TYR A 122 3.22 3.96 20.82
CA TYR A 122 1.82 3.53 20.83
C TYR A 122 1.54 2.43 19.81
N THR A 123 2.15 2.51 18.63
CA THR A 123 1.95 1.51 17.56
C THR A 123 2.58 0.15 17.84
N GLN A 124 3.40 0.01 18.90
CA GLN A 124 3.90 -1.30 19.32
C GLN A 124 2.79 -2.15 19.96
N HIS A 125 1.87 -1.50 20.70
CA HIS A 125 0.75 -2.15 21.39
C HIS A 125 -0.50 -1.27 21.30
N PRO A 126 -1.03 -1.02 20.09
CA PRO A 126 -2.14 -0.11 19.89
C PRO A 126 -3.45 -0.73 20.40
N ASP A 127 -4.37 0.12 20.84
CA ASP A 127 -5.72 -0.29 21.11
C ASP A 127 -6.37 -0.88 19.84
N PRO A 128 -6.95 -2.09 19.91
CA PRO A 128 -7.55 -2.78 18.76
C PRO A 128 -8.56 -1.95 17.97
N GLU A 129 -9.30 -1.06 18.63
CA GLU A 129 -10.34 -0.25 17.97
C GLU A 129 -9.79 0.88 17.11
N VAL A 130 -8.54 1.31 17.35
CA VAL A 130 -7.90 2.42 16.65
C VAL A 130 -6.54 2.05 16.05
N THR A 131 -6.22 0.77 15.96
CA THR A 131 -4.94 0.27 15.44
C THR A 131 -4.62 0.84 14.06
N ASP A 132 -5.53 0.74 13.11
CA ASP A 132 -5.33 1.25 11.74
C ASP A 132 -5.18 2.77 11.74
N TRP A 133 -5.92 3.46 12.62
CA TRP A 133 -5.81 4.92 12.77
C TRP A 133 -4.45 5.34 13.33
N ALA A 134 -3.93 4.58 14.29
CA ALA A 134 -2.61 4.81 14.87
C ALA A 134 -1.48 4.65 13.83
N TYR A 135 -1.56 3.65 12.96
CA TYR A 135 -0.61 3.49 11.86
C TYR A 135 -0.66 4.65 10.88
N MET A 136 -1.86 5.15 10.56
CA MET A 136 -2.02 6.33 9.71
C MET A 136 -1.48 7.59 10.37
N ALA A 137 -1.69 7.76 11.67
CA ALA A 137 -1.17 8.87 12.46
C ALA A 137 0.37 8.90 12.50
N LEU A 138 0.99 7.74 12.72
CA LEU A 138 2.45 7.61 12.70
C LEU A 138 3.01 7.94 11.31
N MET A 139 2.39 7.43 10.24
CA MET A 139 2.79 7.70 8.86
C MET A 139 2.69 9.20 8.53
N GLU A 140 1.58 9.85 8.88
CA GLU A 140 1.39 11.29 8.66
C GLU A 140 2.43 12.12 9.41
N SER A 141 2.71 11.78 10.67
CA SER A 141 3.73 12.46 11.48
C SER A 141 5.11 12.34 10.83
N ARG A 142 5.49 11.15 10.36
CA ARG A 142 6.76 10.93 9.63
C ARG A 142 6.85 11.81 8.39
N ILE A 143 5.85 11.75 7.50
CA ILE A 143 5.82 12.53 6.25
C ILE A 143 5.92 14.03 6.56
N SER A 144 5.22 14.49 7.59
CA SER A 144 5.22 15.90 7.98
C SER A 144 6.60 16.37 8.44
N LEU A 145 7.29 15.56 9.24
CA LEU A 145 8.66 15.86 9.69
C LEU A 145 9.65 15.81 8.54
N GLU A 146 9.64 14.76 7.73
CA GLU A 146 10.55 14.63 6.57
C GLU A 146 10.35 15.74 5.55
N SER A 147 9.10 16.19 5.35
CA SER A 147 8.78 17.33 4.49
C SER A 147 9.37 18.66 4.99
N ASP A 148 9.62 18.81 6.27
CA ASP A 148 10.24 20.02 6.82
C ASP A 148 11.76 20.03 6.67
N PHE A 149 12.39 18.84 6.55
CA PHE A 149 13.83 18.68 6.37
C PHE A 149 14.26 18.48 4.91
N SER A 150 13.35 18.23 3.99
CA SER A 150 13.64 17.98 2.58
C SER A 150 12.87 18.95 1.68
N ASP A 151 13.54 19.41 0.62
CA ASP A 151 12.89 20.18 -0.46
C ASP A 151 12.21 19.26 -1.49
N GLU A 152 12.40 17.94 -1.37
CA GLU A 152 11.75 16.97 -2.24
C GLU A 152 10.25 16.87 -1.98
N LYS A 153 9.51 16.63 -3.05
CA LYS A 153 8.07 16.39 -2.96
C LYS A 153 7.82 15.07 -2.23
N GLN A 154 6.99 15.10 -1.19
CA GLN A 154 6.61 13.91 -0.46
C GLN A 154 5.37 13.29 -1.11
N ILE A 155 5.42 12.01 -1.44
CA ILE A 155 4.36 11.28 -2.13
C ILE A 155 3.97 10.07 -1.28
N TYR A 156 2.75 10.09 -0.72
CA TYR A 156 2.19 8.91 -0.09
C TYR A 156 1.45 8.06 -1.11
N ILE A 157 1.74 6.76 -1.14
CA ILE A 157 1.11 5.81 -2.03
C ILE A 157 0.69 4.55 -1.28
N SER A 158 -0.51 4.04 -1.57
CA SER A 158 -1.02 2.83 -0.95
C SER A 158 -1.95 2.05 -1.86
N THR A 159 -1.89 0.72 -1.75
CA THR A 159 -2.84 -0.22 -2.36
C THR A 159 -3.92 -0.68 -1.36
N GLY A 160 -3.82 -0.25 -0.11
CA GLY A 160 -4.62 -0.80 0.98
C GLY A 160 -4.10 -2.14 1.53
N LEU A 161 -3.16 -2.77 0.83
CA LEU A 161 -2.57 -4.05 1.23
C LEU A 161 -1.26 -3.90 1.99
N GLY A 162 -0.80 -2.65 2.15
CA GLY A 162 0.50 -2.36 2.74
C GLY A 162 1.65 -2.52 1.76
N GLY A 163 2.86 -2.62 2.30
CA GLY A 163 4.08 -2.77 1.52
C GLY A 163 5.31 -2.98 2.38
N LYS A 164 6.49 -2.71 1.82
CA LYS A 164 7.77 -2.79 2.53
C LYS A 164 8.81 -1.92 1.83
N GLY A 165 9.38 -0.94 2.55
CA GLY A 165 10.31 0.01 1.95
C GLY A 165 9.65 0.76 0.79
N GLU A 166 10.24 0.72 -0.41
CA GLU A 166 9.67 1.30 -1.64
C GLU A 166 8.87 0.30 -2.50
N LYS A 167 8.42 -0.81 -1.91
CA LYS A 167 7.64 -1.84 -2.61
C LYS A 167 6.22 -1.89 -2.10
N LEU A 168 5.26 -1.90 -3.03
CA LEU A 168 3.84 -2.07 -2.77
C LEU A 168 3.47 -3.54 -2.80
N ARG A 169 2.59 -3.97 -1.89
CA ARG A 169 2.01 -5.31 -1.91
C ARG A 169 0.83 -5.36 -2.84
N PHE A 170 0.81 -6.41 -3.67
CA PHE A 170 -0.29 -6.73 -4.57
C PHE A 170 -0.79 -8.15 -4.35
N TYR A 171 -2.09 -8.33 -4.58
CA TYR A 171 -2.73 -9.63 -4.71
C TYR A 171 -3.22 -9.79 -6.14
N VAL A 172 -2.84 -10.91 -6.76
CA VAL A 172 -3.23 -11.24 -8.14
C VAL A 172 -3.85 -12.63 -8.17
N LEU A 173 -5.04 -12.73 -8.74
CA LEU A 173 -5.72 -13.99 -9.02
C LEU A 173 -5.75 -14.22 -10.54
N MET A 174 -5.15 -15.31 -10.97
CA MET A 174 -5.13 -15.74 -12.38
C MET A 174 -5.91 -17.05 -12.51
N THR A 175 -6.73 -17.18 -13.54
CA THR A 175 -7.51 -18.40 -13.79
C THR A 175 -7.10 -19.04 -15.10
N SER A 176 -7.16 -20.38 -15.16
CA SER A 176 -6.88 -21.13 -16.39
C SER A 176 -7.93 -20.82 -17.46
N LYS A 177 -7.49 -20.79 -18.72
CA LYS A 177 -8.39 -20.59 -19.86
C LYS A 177 -9.44 -21.70 -19.93
N GLY A 178 -10.71 -21.30 -19.96
CA GLY A 178 -11.84 -22.22 -20.01
C GLY A 178 -12.01 -23.02 -18.71
N LYS A 179 -11.44 -22.57 -17.59
CA LYS A 179 -11.52 -23.22 -16.27
C LYS A 179 -11.11 -24.70 -16.29
N LYS A 180 -10.14 -25.06 -17.13
CA LYS A 180 -9.59 -26.41 -17.18
C LYS A 180 -8.56 -26.60 -16.06
N PRO A 181 -8.53 -27.75 -15.38
CA PRO A 181 -7.50 -28.03 -14.38
C PRO A 181 -6.10 -27.98 -14.98
N PHE A 182 -5.16 -27.42 -14.24
CA PHE A 182 -3.75 -27.49 -14.60
C PHE A 182 -3.24 -28.92 -14.48
N GLN A 183 -2.52 -29.37 -15.48
CA GLN A 183 -1.74 -30.60 -15.40
C GLN A 183 -0.55 -30.43 -14.47
N GLU A 184 -0.01 -31.51 -13.93
CA GLU A 184 1.11 -31.43 -12.98
C GLU A 184 2.32 -30.71 -13.55
N TYR A 185 2.70 -31.00 -14.81
CA TYR A 185 3.82 -30.31 -15.46
C TYR A 185 3.58 -28.78 -15.64
N GLN A 186 2.31 -28.38 -15.81
CA GLN A 186 1.94 -26.96 -15.90
C GLN A 186 2.10 -26.27 -14.56
N ARG A 187 1.70 -26.92 -13.46
CA ARG A 187 1.89 -26.37 -12.10
C ARG A 187 3.36 -26.16 -11.80
N GLN A 188 4.20 -27.16 -12.07
CA GLN A 188 5.65 -27.08 -11.87
C GLN A 188 6.28 -26.00 -12.74
N THR A 189 5.81 -25.83 -13.99
CA THR A 189 6.29 -24.75 -14.86
C THR A 189 5.90 -23.38 -14.30
N ILE A 190 4.65 -23.19 -13.89
CA ILE A 190 4.18 -21.92 -13.30
C ILE A 190 5.04 -21.58 -12.07
N GLU A 191 5.20 -22.51 -11.15
CA GLU A 191 6.00 -22.30 -9.94
C GLU A 191 7.44 -21.87 -10.27
N ARG A 192 8.08 -22.60 -11.18
CA ARG A 192 9.45 -22.32 -11.60
C ARG A 192 9.60 -20.95 -12.26
N GLU A 193 8.71 -20.61 -13.21
CA GLU A 193 8.82 -19.37 -13.97
C GLU A 193 8.55 -18.16 -13.09
N PHE A 194 7.54 -18.22 -12.18
CA PHE A 194 7.29 -17.15 -11.22
C PHE A 194 8.48 -16.96 -10.26
N ALA A 195 8.99 -18.06 -9.69
CA ALA A 195 10.15 -18.02 -8.78
C ALA A 195 11.43 -17.51 -9.46
N TYR A 196 11.55 -17.68 -10.77
CA TYR A 196 12.72 -17.25 -11.53
C TYR A 196 12.65 -15.78 -11.98
N TYR A 197 11.49 -15.34 -12.49
CA TYR A 197 11.38 -14.01 -13.12
C TYR A 197 11.10 -12.89 -12.15
N LEU A 198 10.22 -13.08 -11.16
CA LEU A 198 9.84 -12.00 -10.26
C LEU A 198 11.02 -11.43 -9.47
N PRO A 199 11.93 -12.23 -8.90
CA PRO A 199 13.10 -11.67 -8.22
C PRO A 199 14.05 -10.89 -9.14
N LYS A 200 14.08 -11.19 -10.45
CA LYS A 200 14.90 -10.45 -11.43
C LYS A 200 14.41 -9.03 -11.68
N THR A 201 13.16 -8.76 -11.38
CA THR A 201 12.56 -7.41 -11.44
C THR A 201 12.47 -6.76 -10.07
N ASP A 202 13.28 -7.22 -9.13
CA ASP A 202 13.28 -6.77 -7.72
C ASP A 202 11.93 -6.97 -7.00
N CYS A 203 11.09 -7.89 -7.51
CA CYS A 203 9.87 -8.30 -6.84
C CYS A 203 10.16 -9.36 -5.78
N GLU A 204 9.42 -9.35 -4.67
CA GLU A 204 9.50 -10.35 -3.61
C GLU A 204 8.20 -11.13 -3.54
N ILE A 205 8.25 -12.45 -3.73
CA ILE A 205 7.07 -13.33 -3.60
C ILE A 205 6.85 -13.58 -2.11
N GLU A 206 5.71 -13.16 -1.56
CA GLU A 206 5.30 -13.49 -0.20
C GLU A 206 4.48 -14.78 -0.16
N ARG A 207 3.65 -15.01 -1.17
CA ARG A 207 2.86 -16.24 -1.30
C ARG A 207 2.55 -16.53 -2.76
N LEU A 208 2.77 -17.78 -3.17
CA LEU A 208 2.34 -18.32 -4.45
C LEU A 208 1.56 -19.61 -4.18
N THR A 209 0.28 -19.65 -4.54
CA THR A 209 -0.58 -20.81 -4.39
C THR A 209 -1.10 -21.22 -5.77
N ILE A 210 -0.84 -22.45 -6.18
CA ILE A 210 -1.29 -23.00 -7.45
C ILE A 210 -2.39 -24.02 -7.16
N GLY A 211 -3.64 -23.60 -7.39
CA GLY A 211 -4.82 -24.45 -7.27
C GLY A 211 -5.04 -25.30 -8.52
N GLU A 212 -6.19 -25.96 -8.57
CA GLU A 212 -6.53 -26.77 -9.74
C GLU A 212 -6.71 -25.94 -11.02
N GLN A 213 -7.35 -24.79 -10.90
CA GLN A 213 -7.77 -23.93 -12.03
C GLN A 213 -7.32 -22.48 -11.87
N TYR A 214 -6.58 -22.16 -10.81
CA TYR A 214 -6.19 -20.78 -10.47
C TYR A 214 -4.78 -20.72 -9.89
N VAL A 215 -4.21 -19.54 -9.98
CA VAL A 215 -2.96 -19.17 -9.32
C VAL A 215 -3.20 -17.90 -8.51
N GLU A 216 -2.94 -17.97 -7.22
CA GLU A 216 -2.92 -16.79 -6.32
C GLU A 216 -1.47 -16.37 -6.10
N LEU A 217 -1.21 -15.09 -6.29
CA LEU A 217 0.08 -14.49 -6.06
C LEU A 217 -0.08 -13.28 -5.12
N VAL A 218 0.65 -13.31 -4.00
CA VAL A 218 0.87 -12.14 -3.16
C VAL A 218 2.36 -11.80 -3.26
N PHE A 219 2.66 -10.59 -3.66
CA PHE A 219 4.04 -10.16 -3.90
C PHE A 219 4.24 -8.67 -3.68
N LEU A 220 5.48 -8.30 -3.41
CA LEU A 220 5.95 -6.94 -3.32
C LEU A 220 6.60 -6.54 -4.65
N ILE A 221 6.24 -5.38 -5.17
CA ILE A 221 6.79 -4.83 -6.41
C ILE A 221 7.24 -3.38 -6.20
N PRO A 222 8.42 -2.99 -6.68
CA PRO A 222 8.86 -1.60 -6.60
C PRO A 222 7.86 -0.63 -7.24
N VAL A 223 7.61 0.51 -6.61
CA VAL A 223 6.62 1.52 -7.04
C VAL A 223 6.75 1.90 -8.51
N ARG A 224 7.98 1.97 -9.01
CA ARG A 224 8.27 2.41 -10.38
C ARG A 224 8.23 1.28 -11.42
N THR A 225 7.99 0.03 -11.00
CA THR A 225 7.96 -1.13 -11.90
C THR A 225 6.60 -1.27 -12.57
N ASP A 226 6.58 -1.56 -13.85
CA ASP A 226 5.34 -1.83 -14.61
C ASP A 226 4.83 -3.24 -14.27
N ILE A 227 3.81 -3.28 -13.41
CA ILE A 227 3.19 -4.52 -12.93
C ILE A 227 2.67 -5.37 -14.09
N LYS A 228 1.97 -4.70 -15.03
CA LYS A 228 1.36 -5.40 -16.16
C LYS A 228 2.43 -6.03 -17.05
N ALA A 229 3.45 -5.26 -17.42
CA ALA A 229 4.54 -5.77 -18.25
C ALA A 229 5.29 -6.93 -17.55
N THR A 230 5.51 -6.83 -16.24
CA THR A 230 6.15 -7.88 -15.43
C THR A 230 5.33 -9.16 -15.44
N LEU A 231 4.03 -9.08 -15.15
CA LEU A 231 3.14 -10.26 -15.11
C LEU A 231 2.91 -10.84 -16.51
N ASP A 232 2.67 -10.01 -17.53
CA ASP A 232 2.49 -10.46 -18.91
C ASP A 232 3.70 -11.27 -19.40
N ARG A 233 4.92 -10.85 -19.04
CA ARG A 233 6.13 -11.57 -19.38
C ARG A 233 6.18 -12.95 -18.76
N VAL A 234 5.97 -13.05 -17.44
CA VAL A 234 5.97 -14.34 -16.73
C VAL A 234 4.90 -15.28 -17.28
N ILE A 235 3.69 -14.75 -17.49
CA ILE A 235 2.56 -15.53 -18.03
C ILE A 235 2.87 -16.04 -19.44
N ASN A 236 3.42 -15.20 -20.31
CA ASN A 236 3.76 -15.59 -21.68
C ASN A 236 4.83 -16.68 -21.68
N ASP A 237 5.83 -16.60 -20.80
CA ASP A 237 6.86 -17.65 -20.70
C ASP A 237 6.24 -18.96 -20.19
N CYS A 238 5.34 -18.92 -19.20
CA CYS A 238 4.57 -20.10 -18.80
C CYS A 238 3.78 -20.71 -19.97
N LEU A 239 3.15 -19.89 -20.82
CA LEU A 239 2.38 -20.35 -21.97
C LEU A 239 3.25 -20.97 -23.05
N LEU A 240 4.45 -20.46 -23.30
CA LEU A 240 5.40 -21.02 -24.26
C LEU A 240 5.83 -22.43 -23.89
N TYR A 241 6.02 -22.71 -22.59
CA TYR A 241 6.45 -24.01 -22.10
C TYR A 241 5.30 -24.98 -21.82
N THR A 242 4.06 -24.50 -21.75
CA THR A 242 2.88 -25.33 -21.47
C THR A 242 2.00 -25.58 -22.69
N SER A 243 2.28 -24.95 -23.83
CA SER A 243 1.58 -25.22 -25.09
C SER A 243 2.03 -26.58 -25.64
N PRO A 244 1.09 -27.44 -26.12
CA PRO A 244 1.47 -28.66 -26.81
C PRO A 244 2.33 -28.31 -28.03
N SER A 245 3.40 -29.10 -28.21
CA SER A 245 4.23 -28.95 -29.41
C SER A 245 3.37 -29.17 -30.66
N PRO A 246 3.55 -28.38 -31.74
CA PRO A 246 2.82 -28.60 -33.00
C PRO A 246 3.14 -29.95 -33.70
N ARG A 247 3.87 -30.84 -33.05
CA ARG A 247 4.38 -32.10 -33.62
C ARG A 247 3.81 -33.36 -32.96
N ASP A 248 2.79 -33.24 -32.12
CA ASP A 248 2.08 -34.41 -31.59
C ASP A 248 0.66 -34.54 -32.19
#